data_5dc50f87fa85b899b1baa8ba8b001c43
#
_entry.id   5dc50f87fa85b899b1baa8ba8b001c43
#
_cell.length_a   1.000
_cell.length_b   1.000
_cell.length_c   1.000
_cell.angle_alpha   90.00
_cell.angle_beta   90.00
_cell.angle_gamma   90.00
#
_symmetry.space_group_name_H-M   'P 1'
#
loop_
_entity.id
_entity.type
_entity.pdbx_description
1 polymer ?
#
loop_
_entity_poly.entity_id
_entity_poly.type
_entity_poly.pdbx_seq_one_letter_code
_entity_poly.pdbx_strand_id
1 'polypeptide(L)'
;MPLYALGLNHATAPVKVREQVAFQPDTLGVALRDLIAQPSVKEAAILSTCNRTEVYFSAAEAAPVERWLESFHRVPSESLHPYVYTLPQDRAVSHAFRVASGLDSMVLGEPQILGQMKHAVRSAEAAGALGLILNRLFQRTFAVAKDVRTNTDIGSASISMAAAAVKLAERIYPSLADQHLLLIGAGEMIDLAAAHFAAKHPKSITVANRTLERGEQLAARFGASAITLNELPERLAQFDMIVTSTASSLPILGKGLLEIGRASCRERV
;
A
#
# COMPACT_ATOMS: atom_id res chain seq x y z
N MET A 1 -29.98 -1.80 7.40
CA MET A 1 -29.16 -2.98 7.72
C MET A 1 -27.96 -2.56 8.55
N PRO A 2 -27.43 -3.42 9.42
CA PRO A 2 -26.22 -3.13 10.18
C PRO A 2 -25.01 -2.83 9.28
N LEU A 3 -24.15 -1.93 9.76
CA LEU A 3 -22.84 -1.62 9.15
C LEU A 3 -21.76 -2.50 9.77
N TYR A 4 -20.84 -2.96 8.95
CA TYR A 4 -19.67 -3.73 9.38
C TYR A 4 -18.39 -3.22 8.70
N ALA A 5 -17.27 -3.40 9.39
CA ALA A 5 -15.94 -3.45 8.79
C ALA A 5 -15.33 -4.82 9.10
N LEU A 6 -14.97 -5.57 8.07
CA LEU A 6 -14.33 -6.87 8.16
C LEU A 6 -13.01 -6.81 7.42
N GLY A 7 -11.97 -7.40 7.99
CA GLY A 7 -10.68 -7.42 7.30
C GLY A 7 -9.53 -7.87 8.18
N LEU A 8 -8.35 -7.68 7.66
CA LEU A 8 -7.07 -7.93 8.33
C LEU A 8 -6.07 -6.82 8.01
N ASN A 9 -5.12 -6.60 8.90
CA ASN A 9 -4.12 -5.55 8.74
C ASN A 9 -2.74 -6.00 9.24
N HIS A 10 -1.78 -5.09 9.21
CA HIS A 10 -0.39 -5.35 9.63
C HIS A 10 -0.25 -5.78 11.10
N ALA A 11 -1.22 -5.44 11.96
CA ALA A 11 -1.20 -5.83 13.37
C ALA A 11 -1.80 -7.22 13.60
N THR A 12 -2.76 -7.65 12.74
CA THR A 12 -3.44 -8.93 12.91
C THR A 12 -2.85 -10.05 12.04
N ALA A 13 -2.22 -9.73 10.90
CA ALA A 13 -1.79 -10.72 9.92
C ALA A 13 -0.34 -10.48 9.42
N PRO A 14 0.46 -11.55 9.29
CA PRO A 14 1.77 -11.45 8.64
C PRO A 14 1.63 -11.11 7.15
N VAL A 15 2.71 -10.56 6.54
CA VAL A 15 2.74 -10.14 5.13
C VAL A 15 2.22 -11.22 4.19
N LYS A 16 2.69 -12.47 4.37
CA LYS A 16 2.31 -13.61 3.53
C LYS A 16 0.78 -13.84 3.48
N VAL A 17 0.08 -13.65 4.59
CA VAL A 17 -1.39 -13.79 4.64
C VAL A 17 -2.07 -12.58 3.99
N ARG A 18 -1.57 -11.36 4.25
CA ARG A 18 -2.12 -10.13 3.65
C ARG A 18 -2.04 -10.14 2.13
N GLU A 19 -0.93 -10.64 1.57
CA GLU A 19 -0.72 -10.75 0.13
C GLU A 19 -1.71 -11.72 -0.55
N GLN A 20 -2.14 -12.78 0.15
CA GLN A 20 -3.10 -13.75 -0.38
C GLN A 20 -4.49 -13.17 -0.61
N VAL A 21 -4.88 -12.13 0.14
CA VAL A 21 -6.20 -11.50 0.05
C VAL A 21 -6.15 -10.05 -0.44
N ALA A 22 -5.03 -9.64 -1.03
CA ALA A 22 -4.90 -8.32 -1.64
C ALA A 22 -5.66 -8.24 -2.96
N PHE A 23 -6.45 -7.17 -3.14
CA PHE A 23 -7.15 -6.90 -4.39
C PHE A 23 -6.28 -6.08 -5.32
N GLN A 24 -6.13 -6.55 -6.56
CA GLN A 24 -5.47 -5.78 -7.60
C GLN A 24 -6.43 -4.69 -8.16
N PRO A 25 -5.93 -3.55 -8.63
CA PRO A 25 -6.77 -2.46 -9.12
C PRO A 25 -7.71 -2.87 -10.27
N ASP A 26 -7.27 -3.75 -11.15
CA ASP A 26 -8.03 -4.27 -12.31
C ASP A 26 -9.13 -5.26 -11.92
N THR A 27 -8.98 -5.98 -10.82
CA THR A 27 -9.96 -6.95 -10.32
C THR A 27 -10.94 -6.38 -9.29
N LEU A 28 -10.63 -5.21 -8.71
CA LEU A 28 -11.41 -4.61 -7.63
C LEU A 28 -12.88 -4.35 -8.01
N GLY A 29 -13.13 -3.86 -9.22
CA GLY A 29 -14.49 -3.62 -9.69
C GLY A 29 -15.30 -4.90 -9.91
N VAL A 30 -14.64 -6.00 -10.32
CA VAL A 30 -15.27 -7.32 -10.43
C VAL A 30 -15.62 -7.84 -9.04
N ALA A 31 -14.69 -7.77 -8.09
CA ALA A 31 -14.90 -8.19 -6.71
C ALA A 31 -16.07 -7.46 -6.04
N LEU A 32 -16.18 -6.15 -6.24
CA LEU A 32 -17.27 -5.34 -5.69
C LEU A 32 -18.63 -5.77 -6.25
N ARG A 33 -18.74 -5.99 -7.56
CA ARG A 33 -20.00 -6.47 -8.19
C ARG A 33 -20.36 -7.87 -7.72
N ASP A 34 -19.40 -8.75 -7.60
CA ASP A 34 -19.60 -10.11 -7.10
C ASP A 34 -20.06 -10.10 -5.63
N LEU A 35 -19.48 -9.24 -4.79
CA LEU A 35 -19.85 -9.10 -3.39
C LEU A 35 -21.28 -8.57 -3.21
N ILE A 36 -21.70 -7.53 -3.94
CA ILE A 36 -23.07 -7.01 -3.84
C ILE A 36 -24.11 -7.90 -4.51
N ALA A 37 -23.70 -8.87 -5.34
CA ALA A 37 -24.59 -9.91 -5.84
C ALA A 37 -24.96 -10.94 -4.77
N GLN A 38 -24.23 -10.99 -3.62
CA GLN A 38 -24.59 -11.83 -2.49
C GLN A 38 -25.93 -11.34 -1.86
N PRO A 39 -26.91 -12.23 -1.64
CA PRO A 39 -28.27 -11.81 -1.21
C PRO A 39 -28.30 -11.01 0.10
N SER A 40 -27.33 -11.24 0.97
CA SER A 40 -27.23 -10.59 2.28
C SER A 40 -26.58 -9.20 2.24
N VAL A 41 -25.87 -8.83 1.17
CA VAL A 41 -25.08 -7.60 1.07
C VAL A 41 -25.83 -6.55 0.26
N LYS A 42 -25.97 -5.34 0.81
CA LYS A 42 -26.66 -4.22 0.13
C LYS A 42 -25.68 -3.17 -0.39
N GLU A 43 -24.62 -2.94 0.35
CA GLU A 43 -23.59 -1.95 0.02
C GLU A 43 -22.23 -2.52 0.39
N ALA A 44 -21.20 -2.22 -0.39
CA ALA A 44 -19.84 -2.64 -0.10
C ALA A 44 -18.81 -1.65 -0.65
N ALA A 45 -17.69 -1.50 0.09
CA ALA A 45 -16.48 -0.83 -0.36
C ALA A 45 -15.27 -1.62 0.13
N ILE A 46 -14.24 -1.77 -0.71
CA ILE A 46 -13.05 -2.55 -0.41
C ILE A 46 -11.85 -1.60 -0.37
N LEU A 47 -11.18 -1.53 0.77
CA LEU A 47 -9.89 -0.86 0.96
C LEU A 47 -8.79 -1.92 0.96
N SER A 48 -7.99 -1.99 -0.10
CA SER A 48 -6.85 -2.89 -0.20
C SER A 48 -5.57 -2.10 -0.43
N THR A 49 -4.60 -2.28 0.46
CA THR A 49 -3.28 -1.64 0.46
C THR A 49 -2.20 -2.67 0.79
N CYS A 50 -0.93 -2.29 0.82
CA CYS A 50 0.14 -3.19 1.28
C CYS A 50 -0.01 -3.63 2.75
N ASN A 51 -0.73 -2.84 3.56
CA ASN A 51 -0.81 -3.04 5.01
C ASN A 51 -2.17 -3.53 5.51
N ARG A 52 -3.21 -3.52 4.66
CA ARG A 52 -4.56 -3.98 5.03
C ARG A 52 -5.39 -4.37 3.84
N THR A 53 -6.30 -5.30 4.07
CA THR A 53 -7.46 -5.57 3.23
C THR A 53 -8.69 -5.52 4.10
N GLU A 54 -9.58 -4.57 3.83
CA GLU A 54 -10.79 -4.31 4.60
C GLU A 54 -12.00 -4.17 3.67
N VAL A 55 -13.11 -4.76 4.09
CA VAL A 55 -14.41 -4.64 3.44
C VAL A 55 -15.34 -3.89 4.39
N TYR A 56 -15.80 -2.73 3.99
CA TYR A 56 -16.87 -1.97 4.65
C TYR A 56 -18.18 -2.32 3.95
N PHE A 57 -19.17 -2.76 4.68
CA PHE A 57 -20.42 -3.23 4.06
C PHE A 57 -21.65 -3.09 4.96
N SER A 58 -22.82 -3.08 4.33
CA SER A 58 -24.11 -3.15 5.00
C SER A 58 -24.78 -4.49 4.66
N ALA A 59 -24.98 -5.31 5.69
CA ALA A 59 -25.55 -6.65 5.55
C ALA A 59 -26.34 -7.04 6.80
N ALA A 60 -27.13 -8.10 6.72
CA ALA A 60 -27.80 -8.66 7.90
C ALA A 60 -26.80 -9.26 8.89
N GLU A 61 -25.81 -9.97 8.38
CA GLU A 61 -24.75 -10.66 9.12
C GLU A 61 -23.39 -10.50 8.42
N ALA A 62 -22.31 -10.63 9.16
CA ALA A 62 -20.95 -10.50 8.63
C ALA A 62 -20.39 -11.82 8.06
N ALA A 63 -20.78 -12.97 8.60
CA ALA A 63 -20.23 -14.27 8.24
C ALA A 63 -20.31 -14.62 6.73
N PRO A 64 -21.36 -14.24 5.97
CA PRO A 64 -21.36 -14.46 4.52
C PRO A 64 -20.26 -13.69 3.79
N VAL A 65 -19.87 -12.51 4.25
CA VAL A 65 -18.82 -11.69 3.63
C VAL A 65 -17.43 -12.27 3.92
N GLU A 66 -17.21 -12.85 5.10
CA GLU A 66 -15.98 -13.56 5.41
C GLU A 66 -15.80 -14.77 4.51
N ARG A 67 -16.84 -15.62 4.38
CA ARG A 67 -16.82 -16.77 3.44
C ARG A 67 -16.64 -16.34 1.99
N TRP A 68 -17.23 -15.21 1.60
CA TRP A 68 -17.02 -14.65 0.28
C TRP A 68 -15.56 -14.27 0.07
N LEU A 69 -14.91 -13.62 1.03
CA LEU A 69 -13.49 -13.23 0.95
C LEU A 69 -12.58 -14.46 0.78
N GLU A 70 -12.83 -15.51 1.57
CA GLU A 70 -12.15 -16.80 1.47
C GLU A 70 -12.30 -17.44 0.08
N SER A 71 -13.53 -17.49 -0.42
CA SER A 71 -13.88 -18.10 -1.70
C SER A 71 -13.30 -17.29 -2.88
N PHE A 72 -13.41 -15.97 -2.84
CA PHE A 72 -12.93 -15.08 -3.90
C PHE A 72 -11.41 -15.21 -4.11
N HIS A 73 -10.66 -15.28 -3.02
CA HIS A 73 -9.21 -15.44 -3.05
C HIS A 73 -8.74 -16.91 -3.04
N ARG A 74 -9.67 -17.87 -2.94
CA ARG A 74 -9.37 -19.31 -2.86
C ARG A 74 -8.43 -19.65 -1.70
N VAL A 75 -8.63 -18.99 -0.56
CA VAL A 75 -7.84 -19.20 0.67
C VAL A 75 -8.65 -20.06 1.63
N PRO A 76 -8.08 -21.15 2.19
CA PRO A 76 -8.76 -21.95 3.20
C PRO A 76 -9.11 -21.13 4.46
N SER A 77 -10.28 -21.35 5.02
CA SER A 77 -10.78 -20.66 6.23
C SER A 77 -9.79 -20.73 7.40
N GLU A 78 -9.20 -21.91 7.63
CA GLU A 78 -8.23 -22.13 8.70
C GLU A 78 -6.98 -21.23 8.56
N SER A 79 -6.65 -20.83 7.32
CA SER A 79 -5.51 -19.97 7.02
C SER A 79 -5.82 -18.49 7.13
N LEU A 80 -7.08 -18.10 7.10
CA LEU A 80 -7.52 -16.70 7.06
C LEU A 80 -8.22 -16.27 8.35
N HIS A 81 -9.19 -17.06 8.81
CA HIS A 81 -10.04 -16.75 9.97
C HIS A 81 -9.28 -16.27 11.23
N PRO A 82 -8.13 -16.85 11.63
CA PRO A 82 -7.40 -16.40 12.82
C PRO A 82 -6.90 -14.96 12.77
N TYR A 83 -6.86 -14.37 11.58
CA TYR A 83 -6.31 -13.02 11.33
C TYR A 83 -7.37 -11.97 11.05
N VAL A 84 -8.62 -12.42 10.75
CA VAL A 84 -9.73 -11.54 10.38
C VAL A 84 -10.39 -10.97 11.62
N TYR A 85 -10.60 -9.65 11.60
CA TYR A 85 -11.49 -9.01 12.58
C TYR A 85 -12.81 -8.60 11.92
N THR A 86 -13.85 -8.61 12.72
CA THR A 86 -15.18 -8.12 12.34
C THR A 86 -15.64 -7.08 13.35
N LEU A 87 -15.90 -5.88 12.87
CA LEU A 87 -16.30 -4.72 13.68
C LEU A 87 -17.72 -4.30 13.28
N PRO A 88 -18.71 -4.43 14.19
CA PRO A 88 -20.08 -4.02 13.91
C PRO A 88 -20.30 -2.55 14.24
N GLN A 89 -21.21 -1.89 13.50
CA GLN A 89 -21.84 -0.61 13.78
C GLN A 89 -20.85 0.48 14.26
N ASP A 90 -20.95 0.95 15.50
CA ASP A 90 -20.13 2.03 16.05
C ASP A 90 -18.65 1.72 16.02
N ARG A 91 -18.28 0.44 16.17
CA ARG A 91 -16.89 0.00 16.05
C ARG A 91 -16.39 0.13 14.62
N ALA A 92 -17.23 -0.17 13.61
CA ALA A 92 -16.89 0.05 12.21
C ALA A 92 -16.71 1.53 11.89
N VAL A 93 -17.58 2.40 12.42
CA VAL A 93 -17.48 3.86 12.26
C VAL A 93 -16.19 4.40 12.89
N SER A 94 -15.94 4.04 14.14
CA SER A 94 -14.73 4.46 14.86
C SER A 94 -13.46 3.98 14.15
N HIS A 95 -13.47 2.75 13.66
CA HIS A 95 -12.36 2.18 12.90
C HIS A 95 -12.11 2.93 11.59
N ALA A 96 -13.15 3.22 10.80
CA ALA A 96 -13.03 4.00 9.58
C ALA A 96 -12.41 5.39 9.83
N PHE A 97 -12.79 6.06 10.92
CA PHE A 97 -12.20 7.36 11.31
C PHE A 97 -10.72 7.22 11.66
N ARG A 98 -10.36 6.21 12.46
CA ARG A 98 -8.96 5.94 12.84
C ARG A 98 -8.09 5.63 11.64
N VAL A 99 -8.57 4.76 10.73
CA VAL A 99 -7.86 4.40 9.52
C VAL A 99 -7.64 5.62 8.63
N ALA A 100 -8.70 6.38 8.32
CA ALA A 100 -8.60 7.56 7.45
C ALA A 100 -7.73 8.67 8.03
N SER A 101 -7.66 8.78 9.36
CA SER A 101 -6.79 9.72 10.06
C SER A 101 -5.32 9.26 10.13
N GLY A 102 -5.02 8.01 9.73
CA GLY A 102 -3.68 7.43 9.83
C GLY A 102 -3.32 6.96 11.24
N LEU A 103 -4.31 6.87 12.16
CA LEU A 103 -4.11 6.41 13.54
C LEU A 103 -3.96 4.91 13.67
N ASP A 104 -4.32 4.17 12.61
CA ASP A 104 -4.23 2.72 12.52
C ASP A 104 -3.26 2.29 11.41
N SER A 105 -2.39 3.18 10.96
CA SER A 105 -1.35 2.91 9.96
C SER A 105 -0.06 2.42 10.62
N MET A 106 0.74 1.62 9.89
CA MET A 106 2.06 1.18 10.33
C MET A 106 2.97 2.38 10.65
N VAL A 107 2.84 3.45 9.88
CA VAL A 107 3.45 4.75 10.17
C VAL A 107 2.33 5.70 10.58
N LEU A 108 2.36 6.10 11.85
CA LEU A 108 1.32 6.96 12.44
C LEU A 108 1.19 8.26 11.66
N GLY A 109 -0.03 8.62 11.28
CA GLY A 109 -0.33 9.84 10.55
C GLY A 109 -0.01 9.79 9.05
N GLU A 110 0.29 8.62 8.48
CA GLU A 110 0.58 8.44 7.05
C GLU A 110 -0.46 9.16 6.16
N PRO A 111 -0.03 10.09 5.28
CA PRO A 111 -0.98 10.88 4.48
C PRO A 111 -1.68 10.06 3.39
N GLN A 112 -1.08 8.97 2.93
CA GLN A 112 -1.53 8.20 1.78
C GLN A 112 -2.83 7.45 2.04
N ILE A 113 -3.06 6.95 3.27
CA ILE A 113 -4.24 6.13 3.60
C ILE A 113 -5.57 6.85 3.31
N LEU A 114 -5.63 8.17 3.54
CA LEU A 114 -6.83 8.95 3.22
C LEU A 114 -7.09 8.99 1.71
N GLY A 115 -6.04 9.14 0.90
CA GLY A 115 -6.11 9.08 -0.56
C GLY A 115 -6.56 7.70 -1.05
N GLN A 116 -6.00 6.63 -0.48
CA GLN A 116 -6.36 5.25 -0.78
C GLN A 116 -7.82 4.94 -0.42
N MET A 117 -8.30 5.41 0.74
CA MET A 117 -9.70 5.25 1.12
C MET A 117 -10.65 6.01 0.18
N LYS A 118 -10.30 7.23 -0.25
CA LYS A 118 -11.06 7.96 -1.26
C LYS A 118 -11.10 7.23 -2.60
N HIS A 119 -10.00 6.57 -2.98
CA HIS A 119 -9.96 5.74 -4.18
C HIS A 119 -10.87 4.51 -4.05
N ALA A 120 -10.86 3.83 -2.91
CA ALA A 120 -11.74 2.70 -2.61
C ALA A 120 -13.22 3.08 -2.74
N VAL A 121 -13.60 4.25 -2.21
CA VAL A 121 -14.98 4.76 -2.33
C VAL A 121 -15.35 5.05 -3.78
N ARG A 122 -14.49 5.70 -4.56
CA ARG A 122 -14.74 5.93 -5.99
C ARG A 122 -14.89 4.63 -6.79
N SER A 123 -14.09 3.62 -6.46
CA SER A 123 -14.19 2.29 -7.07
C SER A 123 -15.51 1.60 -6.72
N ALA A 124 -15.98 1.73 -5.48
CA ALA A 124 -17.27 1.22 -5.04
C ALA A 124 -18.44 1.94 -5.75
N GLU A 125 -18.37 3.26 -5.91
CA GLU A 125 -19.33 4.06 -6.65
C GLU A 125 -19.39 3.64 -8.13
N ALA A 126 -18.25 3.53 -8.79
CA ALA A 126 -18.14 3.09 -10.18
C ALA A 126 -18.66 1.67 -10.41
N ALA A 127 -18.56 0.79 -9.40
CA ALA A 127 -19.09 -0.56 -9.44
C ALA A 127 -20.60 -0.65 -9.09
N GLY A 128 -21.25 0.46 -8.71
CA GLY A 128 -22.63 0.48 -8.23
C GLY A 128 -22.82 -0.14 -6.85
N ALA A 129 -21.75 -0.28 -6.09
CA ALA A 129 -21.73 -0.92 -4.78
C ALA A 129 -21.88 0.07 -3.59
N LEU A 130 -21.82 1.37 -3.86
CA LEU A 130 -21.91 2.41 -2.84
C LEU A 130 -23.36 2.87 -2.68
N GLY A 131 -23.96 2.61 -1.52
CA GLY A 131 -25.30 3.07 -1.17
C GLY A 131 -25.29 4.20 -0.13
N LEU A 132 -26.46 4.49 0.42
CA LEU A 132 -26.66 5.62 1.32
C LEU A 132 -25.87 5.51 2.63
N ILE A 133 -25.79 4.31 3.21
CA ILE A 133 -25.16 4.09 4.51
C ILE A 133 -23.64 4.30 4.38
N LEU A 134 -23.01 3.64 3.41
CA LEU A 134 -21.57 3.78 3.20
C LEU A 134 -21.20 5.18 2.71
N ASN A 135 -22.01 5.81 1.87
CA ASN A 135 -21.75 7.18 1.44
C ASN A 135 -21.73 8.13 2.65
N ARG A 136 -22.71 8.05 3.54
CA ARG A 136 -22.73 8.85 4.78
C ARG A 136 -21.54 8.56 5.69
N LEU A 137 -21.19 7.28 5.85
CA LEU A 137 -20.01 6.87 6.61
C LEU A 137 -18.77 7.57 6.07
N PHE A 138 -18.47 7.41 4.77
CA PHE A 138 -17.23 7.90 4.19
C PHE A 138 -17.18 9.43 4.10
N GLN A 139 -18.27 10.10 3.80
CA GLN A 139 -18.32 11.58 3.85
C GLN A 139 -17.95 12.08 5.26
N ARG A 140 -18.53 11.48 6.30
CA ARG A 140 -18.18 11.84 7.68
C ARG A 140 -16.74 11.46 8.02
N THR A 141 -16.28 10.31 7.58
CA THR A 141 -14.90 9.83 7.75
C THR A 141 -13.89 10.82 7.18
N PHE A 142 -14.14 11.31 5.96
CA PHE A 142 -13.24 12.28 5.32
C PHE A 142 -13.24 13.64 6.02
N ALA A 143 -14.39 14.08 6.52
CA ALA A 143 -14.48 15.31 7.30
C ALA A 143 -13.69 15.19 8.62
N VAL A 144 -13.86 14.09 9.36
CA VAL A 144 -13.15 13.82 10.61
C VAL A 144 -11.65 13.68 10.37
N ALA A 145 -11.23 12.94 9.34
CA ALA A 145 -9.82 12.78 9.02
C ALA A 145 -9.15 14.12 8.66
N LYS A 146 -9.86 15.00 7.95
CA LYS A 146 -9.38 16.35 7.66
C LYS A 146 -9.23 17.17 8.94
N ASP A 147 -10.22 17.12 9.82
CA ASP A 147 -10.23 17.85 11.09
C ASP A 147 -9.08 17.41 12.01
N VAL A 148 -8.92 16.10 12.20
CA VAL A 148 -7.82 15.51 12.96
C VAL A 148 -6.45 15.95 12.40
N ARG A 149 -6.25 15.91 11.10
CA ARG A 149 -4.99 16.30 10.46
C ARG A 149 -4.71 17.80 10.52
N THR A 150 -5.75 18.63 10.56
CA THR A 150 -5.59 20.09 10.63
C THR A 150 -5.37 20.58 12.06
N ASN A 151 -6.03 19.95 13.03
CA ASN A 151 -6.14 20.45 14.39
C ASN A 151 -5.30 19.67 15.41
N THR A 152 -4.50 18.69 14.97
CA THR A 152 -3.60 17.91 15.83
C THR A 152 -2.22 17.76 15.21
N ASP A 153 -1.23 17.38 16.02
CA ASP A 153 0.16 17.16 15.57
C ASP A 153 0.32 15.98 14.62
N ILE A 154 -0.69 15.13 14.47
CA ILE A 154 -0.66 14.00 13.53
C ILE A 154 -0.47 14.48 12.09
N GLY A 155 -1.07 15.61 11.72
CA GLY A 155 -0.90 16.19 10.39
C GLY A 155 0.50 16.73 10.13
N SER A 156 1.13 17.31 11.13
CA SER A 156 2.46 17.96 11.07
C SER A 156 3.61 17.00 11.35
N ALA A 157 3.40 16.01 12.22
CA ALA A 157 4.41 15.04 12.65
C ALA A 157 4.45 13.77 11.78
N SER A 158 3.57 13.63 10.79
CA SER A 158 3.51 12.43 9.96
C SER A 158 4.77 12.30 9.10
N ILE A 159 5.62 11.35 9.47
CA ILE A 159 6.75 10.94 8.65
C ILE A 159 6.23 9.89 7.67
N SER A 160 6.23 10.18 6.37
CA SER A 160 5.92 9.16 5.37
C SER A 160 6.94 8.02 5.42
N MET A 161 6.56 6.82 5.01
CA MET A 161 7.48 5.67 4.86
C MET A 161 8.71 6.06 4.03
N ALA A 162 8.52 6.86 2.99
CA ALA A 162 9.58 7.38 2.14
C ALA A 162 10.54 8.30 2.92
N ALA A 163 10.02 9.22 3.74
CA ALA A 163 10.86 10.07 4.60
C ALA A 163 11.58 9.27 5.69
N ALA A 164 10.96 8.21 6.22
CA ALA A 164 11.60 7.29 7.16
C ALA A 164 12.77 6.53 6.51
N ALA A 165 12.63 6.10 5.25
CA ALA A 165 13.69 5.46 4.48
C ALA A 165 14.89 6.40 4.28
N VAL A 166 14.65 7.68 3.98
CA VAL A 166 15.73 8.68 3.89
C VAL A 166 16.44 8.87 5.24
N LYS A 167 15.70 9.02 6.34
CA LYS A 167 16.29 9.12 7.68
C LYS A 167 17.11 7.89 8.06
N LEU A 168 16.69 6.70 7.65
CA LEU A 168 17.46 5.48 7.85
C LEU A 168 18.77 5.51 7.04
N ALA A 169 18.70 5.92 5.77
CA ALA A 169 19.87 6.07 4.91
C ALA A 169 20.88 7.08 5.49
N GLU A 170 20.41 8.22 5.99
CA GLU A 170 21.26 9.24 6.65
C GLU A 170 21.96 8.73 7.93
N ARG A 171 21.43 7.70 8.57
CA ARG A 171 22.11 7.04 9.72
C ARG A 171 23.18 6.03 9.30
N ILE A 172 23.05 5.48 8.10
CA ILE A 172 23.97 4.44 7.58
C ILE A 172 25.12 5.09 6.82
N TYR A 173 24.83 6.13 6.03
CA TYR A 173 25.79 6.78 5.16
C TYR A 173 26.14 8.18 5.71
N PRO A 174 27.43 8.53 5.81
CA PRO A 174 27.88 9.88 6.23
C PRO A 174 27.39 10.99 5.29
N SER A 175 27.26 10.68 3.99
CA SER A 175 26.75 11.59 2.96
C SER A 175 25.95 10.80 1.93
N LEU A 176 24.74 11.25 1.65
CA LEU A 176 23.93 10.68 0.56
C LEU A 176 24.36 11.21 -0.81
N ALA A 177 25.06 12.34 -0.89
CA ALA A 177 25.54 12.93 -2.14
C ALA A 177 26.61 12.05 -2.86
N ASP A 178 27.24 11.14 -2.13
CA ASP A 178 28.23 10.22 -2.69
C ASP A 178 27.63 8.87 -3.11
N GLN A 179 26.33 8.65 -2.85
CA GLN A 179 25.70 7.35 -3.01
C GLN A 179 24.90 7.23 -4.32
N HIS A 180 24.91 6.06 -4.91
CA HIS A 180 24.10 5.65 -6.05
C HIS A 180 22.83 4.95 -5.55
N LEU A 181 21.66 5.53 -5.86
CA LEU A 181 20.35 5.03 -5.42
C LEU A 181 19.65 4.28 -6.55
N LEU A 182 19.20 3.06 -6.27
CA LEU A 182 18.30 2.29 -7.12
C LEU A 182 16.88 2.29 -6.50
N LEU A 183 15.90 2.71 -7.28
CA LEU A 183 14.47 2.63 -6.96
C LEU A 183 13.83 1.55 -7.83
N ILE A 184 13.19 0.55 -7.23
CA ILE A 184 12.55 -0.54 -7.99
C ILE A 184 11.04 -0.43 -7.87
N GLY A 185 10.39 -0.18 -9.01
CA GLY A 185 8.97 0.11 -9.18
C GLY A 185 8.73 1.51 -9.71
N ALA A 186 7.49 1.81 -10.06
CA ALA A 186 7.04 3.14 -10.52
C ALA A 186 5.62 3.43 -10.00
N GLY A 187 5.32 2.98 -8.78
CA GLY A 187 4.08 3.29 -8.06
C GLY A 187 4.24 4.51 -7.16
N GLU A 188 3.15 4.91 -6.53
CA GLU A 188 3.05 6.09 -5.66
C GLU A 188 4.12 6.12 -4.55
N MET A 189 4.42 4.95 -3.94
CA MET A 189 5.44 4.86 -2.89
C MET A 189 6.85 5.15 -3.40
N ILE A 190 7.19 4.66 -4.60
CA ILE A 190 8.49 4.92 -5.23
C ILE A 190 8.57 6.35 -5.71
N ASP A 191 7.49 6.92 -6.23
CA ASP A 191 7.41 8.34 -6.59
C ASP A 191 7.71 9.24 -5.38
N LEU A 192 7.07 8.95 -4.24
CA LEU A 192 7.31 9.70 -3.01
C LEU A 192 8.74 9.49 -2.48
N ALA A 193 9.28 8.27 -2.54
CA ALA A 193 10.66 8.00 -2.17
C ALA A 193 11.64 8.75 -3.07
N ALA A 194 11.41 8.75 -4.39
CA ALA A 194 12.22 9.49 -5.35
C ALA A 194 12.26 11.00 -5.00
N ALA A 195 11.12 11.61 -4.69
CA ALA A 195 11.05 13.01 -4.30
C ALA A 195 11.86 13.31 -3.03
N HIS A 196 11.73 12.48 -1.98
CA HIS A 196 12.46 12.67 -0.73
C HIS A 196 13.97 12.43 -0.87
N PHE A 197 14.40 11.42 -1.64
CA PHE A 197 15.82 11.18 -1.90
C PHE A 197 16.42 12.21 -2.85
N ALA A 198 15.71 12.65 -3.89
CA ALA A 198 16.18 13.69 -4.82
C ALA A 198 16.47 14.99 -4.08
N ALA A 199 15.69 15.36 -3.06
CA ALA A 199 15.92 16.52 -2.20
C ALA A 199 17.23 16.43 -1.38
N LYS A 200 17.84 15.24 -1.29
CA LYS A 200 19.15 15.01 -0.63
C LYS A 200 20.31 14.97 -1.61
N HIS A 201 20.05 15.20 -2.91
CA HIS A 201 21.03 15.28 -3.97
C HIS A 201 22.00 14.08 -4.02
N PRO A 202 21.52 12.82 -4.08
CA PRO A 202 22.40 11.65 -4.20
C PRO A 202 23.21 11.75 -5.51
N LYS A 203 24.34 11.04 -5.57
CA LYS A 203 25.23 11.05 -6.73
C LYS A 203 24.52 10.62 -8.01
N SER A 204 23.64 9.63 -7.92
CA SER A 204 22.69 9.29 -8.99
C SER A 204 21.44 8.62 -8.44
N ILE A 205 20.36 8.75 -9.18
CA ILE A 205 19.11 8.00 -8.99
C ILE A 205 18.85 7.21 -10.27
N THR A 206 18.57 5.91 -10.12
CA THR A 206 18.14 5.05 -11.22
C THR A 206 16.82 4.41 -10.84
N VAL A 207 15.85 4.42 -11.74
CA VAL A 207 14.54 3.79 -11.57
C VAL A 207 14.51 2.50 -12.40
N ALA A 208 14.33 1.36 -11.75
CA ALA A 208 14.11 0.09 -12.42
C ALA A 208 12.62 -0.27 -12.40
N ASN A 209 12.03 -0.52 -13.55
CA ASN A 209 10.63 -0.92 -13.64
C ASN A 209 10.42 -1.99 -14.72
N ARG A 210 9.36 -2.79 -14.58
CA ARG A 210 8.98 -3.80 -15.59
C ARG A 210 8.67 -3.16 -16.94
N THR A 211 7.95 -2.05 -16.93
CA THR A 211 7.64 -1.23 -18.10
C THR A 211 8.58 -0.04 -18.13
N LEU A 212 9.48 0.01 -19.12
CA LEU A 212 10.52 1.03 -19.20
C LEU A 212 9.92 2.44 -19.25
N GLU A 213 8.87 2.66 -20.05
CA GLU A 213 8.22 3.96 -20.22
C GLU A 213 7.70 4.54 -18.90
N ARG A 214 7.17 3.69 -18.00
CA ARG A 214 6.76 4.14 -16.65
C ARG A 214 7.96 4.52 -15.79
N GLY A 215 9.05 3.79 -15.93
CA GLY A 215 10.31 4.12 -15.27
C GLY A 215 10.87 5.46 -15.74
N GLU A 216 10.87 5.70 -17.06
CA GLU A 216 11.33 6.94 -17.69
C GLU A 216 10.48 8.15 -17.29
N GLN A 217 9.16 8.02 -17.28
CA GLN A 217 8.25 9.07 -16.81
C GLN A 217 8.53 9.51 -15.39
N LEU A 218 8.81 8.55 -14.50
CA LEU A 218 9.18 8.86 -13.12
C LEU A 218 10.57 9.47 -13.05
N ALA A 219 11.56 8.87 -13.71
CA ALA A 219 12.95 9.30 -13.71
C ALA A 219 13.11 10.75 -14.24
N ALA A 220 12.41 11.11 -15.29
CA ALA A 220 12.44 12.44 -15.90
C ALA A 220 12.08 13.56 -14.91
N ARG A 221 11.20 13.30 -13.96
CA ARG A 221 10.77 14.30 -12.95
C ARG A 221 11.88 14.66 -11.96
N PHE A 222 12.88 13.80 -11.80
CA PHE A 222 13.94 13.95 -10.79
C PHE A 222 15.35 13.98 -11.40
N GLY A 223 15.47 14.11 -12.73
CA GLY A 223 16.76 14.05 -13.42
C GLY A 223 17.47 12.71 -13.26
N ALA A 224 16.70 11.64 -13.10
CA ALA A 224 17.17 10.27 -12.88
C ALA A 224 17.26 9.50 -14.21
N SER A 225 17.93 8.34 -14.20
CA SER A 225 17.93 7.38 -15.30
C SER A 225 16.90 6.27 -15.07
N ALA A 226 16.46 5.61 -16.13
CA ALA A 226 15.59 4.46 -16.07
C ALA A 226 16.23 3.22 -16.69
N ILE A 227 15.92 2.04 -16.14
CA ILE A 227 16.34 0.75 -16.64
C ILE A 227 15.20 -0.27 -16.55
N THR A 228 15.28 -1.35 -17.28
CA THR A 228 14.38 -2.50 -17.14
C THR A 228 14.80 -3.39 -15.97
N LEU A 229 13.87 -4.22 -15.48
CA LEU A 229 14.19 -5.21 -14.44
C LEU A 229 15.19 -6.28 -14.94
N ASN A 230 15.25 -6.54 -16.25
CA ASN A 230 16.16 -7.51 -16.84
C ASN A 230 17.64 -7.06 -16.77
N GLU A 231 17.90 -5.77 -16.67
CA GLU A 231 19.24 -5.20 -16.53
C GLU A 231 19.77 -5.26 -15.08
N LEU A 232 18.91 -5.57 -14.09
CA LEU A 232 19.31 -5.58 -12.67
C LEU A 232 20.49 -6.50 -12.37
N PRO A 233 20.58 -7.76 -12.88
CA PRO A 233 21.68 -8.66 -12.55
C PRO A 233 23.05 -8.09 -12.88
N GLU A 234 23.17 -7.36 -14.00
CA GLU A 234 24.45 -6.82 -14.48
C GLU A 234 24.80 -5.48 -13.81
N ARG A 235 23.79 -4.75 -13.33
CA ARG A 235 23.95 -3.37 -12.83
C ARG A 235 23.85 -3.23 -11.32
N LEU A 236 23.41 -4.27 -10.61
CA LEU A 236 23.11 -4.19 -9.18
C LEU A 236 24.33 -3.76 -8.33
N ALA A 237 25.53 -4.18 -8.73
CA ALA A 237 26.79 -3.82 -8.06
C ALA A 237 27.16 -2.32 -8.16
N GLN A 238 26.45 -1.54 -8.99
CA GLN A 238 26.69 -0.10 -9.18
C GLN A 238 25.98 0.74 -8.11
N PHE A 239 25.07 0.14 -7.33
CA PHE A 239 24.20 0.87 -6.41
C PHE A 239 24.57 0.58 -4.96
N ASP A 240 24.60 1.65 -4.17
CA ASP A 240 24.90 1.60 -2.73
C ASP A 240 23.62 1.40 -1.92
N MET A 241 22.50 1.93 -2.43
CA MET A 241 21.19 1.86 -1.78
C MET A 241 20.13 1.35 -2.74
N ILE A 242 19.24 0.49 -2.24
CA ILE A 242 18.13 -0.05 -2.99
C ILE A 242 16.84 0.16 -2.20
N VAL A 243 15.86 0.81 -2.82
CA VAL A 243 14.50 0.94 -2.29
C VAL A 243 13.53 0.27 -3.25
N THR A 244 12.77 -0.69 -2.77
CA THR A 244 11.83 -1.43 -3.59
C THR A 244 10.40 -1.30 -3.06
N SER A 245 9.47 -0.98 -3.95
CA SER A 245 8.03 -1.05 -3.70
C SER A 245 7.32 -1.40 -4.99
N THR A 246 6.89 -2.64 -5.10
CA THR A 246 6.26 -3.18 -6.30
C THR A 246 5.02 -4.00 -5.94
N ALA A 247 4.10 -4.14 -6.89
CA ALA A 247 2.93 -5.03 -6.78
C ALA A 247 3.26 -6.48 -7.22
N SER A 248 4.55 -6.85 -7.30
CA SER A 248 4.96 -8.21 -7.68
C SER A 248 4.65 -9.20 -6.56
N SER A 249 3.98 -10.29 -6.90
CA SER A 249 3.76 -11.44 -6.00
C SER A 249 5.02 -12.30 -5.81
N LEU A 250 6.05 -12.10 -6.62
CA LEU A 250 7.33 -12.81 -6.53
C LEU A 250 8.44 -11.83 -6.11
N PRO A 251 9.42 -12.28 -5.29
CA PRO A 251 10.58 -11.48 -4.96
C PRO A 251 11.35 -11.07 -6.23
N ILE A 252 11.54 -9.76 -6.43
CA ILE A 252 12.32 -9.23 -7.56
C ILE A 252 13.82 -9.35 -7.27
N LEU A 253 14.22 -9.17 -6.01
CA LEU A 253 15.59 -9.34 -5.55
C LEU A 253 15.70 -10.62 -4.71
N GLY A 254 16.34 -11.65 -5.26
CA GLY A 254 16.70 -12.85 -4.53
C GLY A 254 18.05 -12.70 -3.81
N LYS A 255 18.27 -13.50 -2.76
CA LYS A 255 19.54 -13.52 -2.01
C LYS A 255 20.75 -13.75 -2.91
N GLY A 256 20.65 -14.68 -3.85
CA GLY A 256 21.73 -14.98 -4.81
C GLY A 256 22.10 -13.79 -5.69
N LEU A 257 21.13 -12.97 -6.11
CA LEU A 257 21.39 -11.78 -6.91
C LEU A 257 22.18 -10.72 -6.11
N LEU A 258 21.85 -10.56 -4.84
CA LEU A 258 22.55 -9.63 -3.94
C LEU A 258 23.97 -10.14 -3.62
N GLU A 259 24.18 -11.45 -3.49
CA GLU A 259 25.50 -12.05 -3.25
C GLU A 259 26.41 -11.89 -4.46
N ILE A 260 25.90 -12.07 -5.69
CA ILE A 260 26.63 -11.83 -6.94
C ILE A 260 27.04 -10.36 -7.04
N GLY A 261 26.13 -9.43 -6.76
CA GLY A 261 26.44 -8.00 -6.75
C GLY A 261 27.53 -7.63 -5.74
N ARG A 262 27.52 -8.22 -4.53
CA ARG A 262 28.57 -8.01 -3.50
C ARG A 262 29.92 -8.62 -3.87
N ALA A 263 29.93 -9.78 -4.51
CA ALA A 263 31.18 -10.41 -4.99
C ALA A 263 31.88 -9.54 -6.04
N SER A 264 31.08 -9.01 -7.01
CA SER A 264 31.60 -8.09 -8.03
C SER A 264 32.15 -6.77 -7.47
N CYS A 265 31.63 -6.28 -6.33
CA CYS A 265 32.16 -5.11 -5.63
C CYS A 265 33.51 -5.41 -4.93
N ARG A 266 33.73 -6.64 -4.42
CA ARG A 266 34.96 -7.01 -3.73
C ARG A 266 36.13 -7.22 -4.67
N GLU A 267 35.91 -7.52 -5.93
CA GLU A 267 36.97 -7.70 -6.94
C GLU A 267 37.50 -6.38 -7.55
N ARG A 268 36.91 -5.22 -7.16
CA ARG A 268 37.33 -3.90 -7.65
C ARG A 268 38.14 -3.08 -6.65
N VAL A 269 38.69 -3.70 -5.62
CA VAL A 269 39.60 -3.05 -4.66
C VAL A 269 41.04 -3.50 -4.92
#